data_d3bc0c235cfe3e13674df2825d02cc35
#
_entry.id   d3bc0c235cfe3e13674df2825d02cc35
#
_cell.length_a   1.000
_cell.length_b   1.000
_cell.length_c   1.000
_cell.angle_alpha   90.00
_cell.angle_beta   90.00
_cell.angle_gamma   90.00
#
_symmetry.space_group_name_H-M   'P 1'
#
loop_
_entity.id
_entity.type
_entity.pdbx_description
1 polymer ?
#
loop_
_entity_poly.entity_id
_entity_poly.type
_entity_poly.pdbx_seq_one_letter_code
_entity_poly.pdbx_strand_id
1 'polypeptide(L)'
;MQSRGALVSEALVPFACLLAVPVYSGLLFVWHEPLTAELTTGAVFAASLLSSLAGFAFSALCGAMLFQFRHDHVMVVQIMLFCSLANQSLSVWMLRRDIEWRLLRPFVLPGVAGVLCGVFALLNLRIDTYLRVLGWILIIYGSYMLVRRPITLRCPGIIGDAVSGFFGGMLGGLAAIPGAPVSVWCTMKGWDKTRQRALYQPFIMIMQIVALLAIPAMRMDGAAHIGFPPMVYLYVPAGLIGTMIGFSWFRRMTSGQFNIAVNLLLAVSGLGLLL
;
A
#
# COMPACT_ATOMS: atom_id res chain seq x y z
N MET A 1 27.41 -14.95 7.71
CA MET A 1 26.72 -13.77 8.30
C MET A 1 27.16 -12.44 7.70
N GLN A 2 28.27 -12.36 6.99
CA GLN A 2 28.83 -11.13 6.39
C GLN A 2 28.17 -10.67 5.08
N SER A 3 27.41 -11.51 4.35
CA SER A 3 26.85 -11.16 3.03
C SER A 3 25.57 -10.31 3.06
N ARG A 4 24.88 -10.19 4.20
CA ARG A 4 23.63 -9.42 4.32
C ARG A 4 23.83 -7.92 4.53
N GLY A 5 24.95 -7.51 5.13
CA GLY A 5 25.28 -6.08 5.31
C GLY A 5 25.65 -5.40 4.01
N ALA A 6 26.39 -6.07 3.14
CA ALA A 6 26.79 -5.55 1.82
C ALA A 6 25.58 -5.36 0.88
N LEU A 7 24.60 -6.25 0.92
CA LEU A 7 23.39 -6.16 0.10
C LEU A 7 22.49 -4.97 0.47
N VAL A 8 22.47 -4.57 1.73
CA VAL A 8 21.72 -3.38 2.19
C VAL A 8 22.44 -2.10 1.76
N SER A 9 23.77 -2.06 1.81
CA SER A 9 24.54 -0.89 1.39
C SER A 9 24.52 -0.67 -0.13
N GLU A 10 24.55 -1.74 -0.94
CA GLU A 10 24.43 -1.64 -2.40
C GLU A 10 23.05 -1.20 -2.89
N ALA A 11 21.99 -1.44 -2.13
CA ALA A 11 20.64 -0.97 -2.45
C ALA A 11 20.42 0.48 -2.00
N LEU A 12 21.07 0.92 -0.93
CA LEU A 12 20.89 2.27 -0.38
C LEU A 12 21.45 3.37 -1.28
N VAL A 13 22.54 3.12 -1.99
CA VAL A 13 23.22 4.13 -2.83
C VAL A 13 22.35 4.56 -4.02
N PRO A 14 21.81 3.66 -4.89
CA PRO A 14 20.96 4.10 -6.00
C PRO A 14 19.61 4.67 -5.50
N PHE A 15 19.07 4.19 -4.38
CA PHE A 15 17.85 4.76 -3.77
C PHE A 15 18.10 6.17 -3.20
N ALA A 16 19.24 6.42 -2.57
CA ALA A 16 19.61 7.74 -2.05
C ALA A 16 19.78 8.76 -3.19
N CYS A 17 20.38 8.38 -4.31
CA CYS A 17 20.52 9.25 -5.49
C CYS A 17 19.17 9.55 -6.17
N LEU A 18 18.27 8.57 -6.27
CA LEU A 18 16.90 8.76 -6.80
C LEU A 18 16.04 9.69 -5.92
N LEU A 19 16.33 9.75 -4.61
CA LEU A 19 15.61 10.58 -3.65
C LEU A 19 16.21 11.99 -3.48
N ALA A 20 17.46 12.20 -3.79
CA ALA A 20 18.14 13.48 -3.59
C ALA A 20 17.56 14.61 -4.46
N VAL A 21 17.23 14.32 -5.71
CA VAL A 21 16.71 15.32 -6.67
C VAL A 21 15.28 15.78 -6.31
N PRO A 22 14.32 14.88 -6.02
CA PRO A 22 12.97 15.30 -5.66
C PRO A 22 12.85 15.91 -4.25
N VAL A 23 13.74 15.56 -3.31
CA VAL A 23 13.77 16.17 -1.97
C VAL A 23 14.10 17.66 -2.04
N TYR A 24 15.03 18.05 -2.90
CA TYR A 24 15.41 19.45 -3.06
C TYR A 24 14.30 20.32 -3.65
N SER A 25 13.54 19.79 -4.62
CA SER A 25 12.39 20.49 -5.20
C SER A 25 11.20 20.56 -4.24
N GLY A 26 11.03 19.58 -3.36
CA GLY A 26 9.98 19.56 -2.34
C GLY A 26 10.22 20.54 -1.19
N LEU A 27 11.47 20.75 -0.79
CA LEU A 27 11.84 21.71 0.25
C LEU A 27 11.45 23.16 -0.09
N LEU A 28 11.49 23.54 -1.36
CA LEU A 28 11.04 24.86 -1.83
C LEU A 28 9.51 25.05 -1.74
N PHE A 29 8.72 23.98 -1.70
CA PHE A 29 7.24 24.04 -1.67
C PHE A 29 6.65 24.01 -0.25
N VAL A 30 7.40 23.55 0.76
CA VAL A 30 6.98 23.45 2.18
C VAL A 30 6.64 24.82 2.79
N TRP A 31 7.08 25.91 2.19
CA TRP A 31 6.87 27.27 2.70
C TRP A 31 5.42 27.76 2.68
N HIS A 32 4.50 27.11 1.96
CA HIS A 32 3.11 27.61 1.83
C HIS A 32 2.11 26.96 2.80
N GLU A 33 2.35 25.71 3.28
CA GLU A 33 1.52 25.07 4.31
C GLU A 33 2.36 24.14 5.21
N PRO A 34 3.15 24.69 6.14
CA PRO A 34 4.11 23.89 6.91
C PRO A 34 3.44 22.83 7.80
N LEU A 35 2.35 23.17 8.47
CA LEU A 35 1.68 22.28 9.42
C LEU A 35 1.08 21.02 8.76
N THR A 36 0.42 21.17 7.63
CA THR A 36 -0.16 20.03 6.89
C THR A 36 0.91 19.13 6.29
N ALA A 37 2.06 19.69 5.90
CA ALA A 37 3.20 18.94 5.39
C ALA A 37 3.87 18.13 6.52
N GLU A 38 4.04 18.71 7.70
CA GLU A 38 4.60 18.04 8.88
C GLU A 38 3.70 16.90 9.35
N LEU A 39 2.39 17.13 9.47
CA LEU A 39 1.41 16.11 9.85
C LEU A 39 1.38 14.96 8.82
N THR A 40 1.44 15.28 7.51
CA THR A 40 1.50 14.27 6.45
C THR A 40 2.78 13.44 6.55
N THR A 41 3.93 14.08 6.77
CA THR A 41 5.22 13.41 6.93
C THR A 41 5.20 12.48 8.16
N GLY A 42 4.67 12.95 9.28
CA GLY A 42 4.50 12.15 10.50
C GLY A 42 3.56 10.95 10.28
N ALA A 43 2.44 11.15 9.60
CA ALA A 43 1.49 10.08 9.27
C ALA A 43 2.11 9.03 8.35
N VAL A 44 2.83 9.43 7.30
CA VAL A 44 3.54 8.52 6.40
C VAL A 44 4.62 7.74 7.13
N PHE A 45 5.41 8.41 7.98
CA PHE A 45 6.43 7.74 8.80
C PHE A 45 5.82 6.70 9.73
N ALA A 46 4.82 7.07 10.52
CA ALA A 46 4.15 6.19 11.47
C ALA A 46 3.47 5.01 10.76
N ALA A 47 2.75 5.27 9.66
CA ALA A 47 2.12 4.22 8.86
C ALA A 47 3.16 3.27 8.26
N SER A 48 4.30 3.77 7.77
CA SER A 48 5.38 2.95 7.22
C SER A 48 6.05 2.08 8.28
N LEU A 49 6.30 2.64 9.46
CA LEU A 49 6.87 1.94 10.60
C LEU A 49 5.96 0.78 11.04
N LEU A 50 4.65 1.04 11.18
CA LEU A 50 3.68 0.03 11.58
C LEU A 50 3.42 -1.01 10.49
N SER A 51 3.35 -0.58 9.21
CA SER A 51 3.03 -1.47 8.09
C SER A 51 4.18 -2.35 7.63
N SER A 52 5.43 -1.97 7.93
CA SER A 52 6.62 -2.76 7.56
C SER A 52 6.53 -4.21 8.06
N LEU A 53 5.72 -4.43 9.04
CA LEU A 53 5.44 -5.69 9.69
C LEU A 53 4.41 -6.54 8.88
N ALA A 54 3.30 -5.94 8.42
CA ALA A 54 2.24 -6.65 7.66
C ALA A 54 2.55 -6.78 6.17
N GLY A 55 3.39 -5.90 5.64
CA GLY A 55 3.79 -5.89 4.24
C GLY A 55 2.75 -5.29 3.28
N PHE A 56 1.53 -4.97 3.70
CA PHE A 56 0.47 -4.42 2.84
C PHE A 56 -0.46 -3.41 3.53
N ALA A 57 -0.35 -3.21 4.85
CA ALA A 57 -1.25 -2.35 5.62
C ALA A 57 -0.91 -0.85 5.54
N PHE A 58 0.16 -0.46 4.83
CA PHE A 58 0.63 0.92 4.76
C PHE A 58 -0.49 1.89 4.35
N SER A 59 -1.11 1.64 3.20
CA SER A 59 -2.12 2.55 2.65
C SER A 59 -3.34 2.67 3.54
N ALA A 60 -3.76 1.58 4.19
CA ALA A 60 -4.89 1.60 5.11
C ALA A 60 -4.60 2.47 6.34
N LEU A 61 -3.43 2.31 6.96
CA LEU A 61 -3.01 3.10 8.11
C LEU A 61 -2.76 4.57 7.74
N CYS A 62 -2.05 4.79 6.64
CA CYS A 62 -1.73 6.12 6.14
C CYS A 62 -3.00 6.88 5.75
N GLY A 63 -3.92 6.23 5.03
CA GLY A 63 -5.19 6.83 4.64
C GLY A 63 -6.05 7.22 5.84
N ALA A 64 -6.18 6.34 6.82
CA ALA A 64 -6.92 6.62 8.04
C ALA A 64 -6.38 7.85 8.81
N MET A 65 -5.06 8.06 8.78
CA MET A 65 -4.44 9.26 9.38
C MET A 65 -4.63 10.50 8.50
N LEU A 66 -4.40 10.38 7.18
CA LEU A 66 -4.43 11.52 6.27
C LEU A 66 -5.83 12.11 6.07
N PHE A 67 -6.87 11.28 6.04
CA PHE A 67 -8.26 11.73 5.88
C PHE A 67 -8.78 12.55 7.07
N GLN A 68 -8.09 12.55 8.22
CA GLN A 68 -8.45 13.40 9.36
C GLN A 68 -8.21 14.91 9.11
N PHE A 69 -7.28 15.24 8.21
CA PHE A 69 -6.89 16.64 7.97
C PHE A 69 -6.76 17.01 6.49
N ARG A 70 -6.92 16.07 5.58
CA ARG A 70 -6.92 16.31 4.13
C ARG A 70 -8.23 15.85 3.50
N HIS A 71 -8.91 16.78 2.83
CA HIS A 71 -10.21 16.53 2.21
C HIS A 71 -10.14 16.11 0.73
N ASP A 72 -8.97 16.27 0.08
CA ASP A 72 -8.78 15.77 -1.30
C ASP A 72 -8.41 14.29 -1.28
N HIS A 73 -9.43 13.44 -1.49
CA HIS A 73 -9.26 11.99 -1.48
C HIS A 73 -8.35 11.48 -2.62
N VAL A 74 -8.34 12.14 -3.77
CA VAL A 74 -7.49 11.76 -4.91
C VAL A 74 -6.01 12.02 -4.57
N MET A 75 -5.71 13.19 -4.00
CA MET A 75 -4.36 13.54 -3.55
C MET A 75 -3.87 12.59 -2.45
N VAL A 76 -4.72 12.25 -1.49
CA VAL A 76 -4.39 11.30 -0.42
C VAL A 76 -4.05 9.93 -1.01
N VAL A 77 -4.86 9.42 -1.94
CA VAL A 77 -4.59 8.15 -2.61
C VAL A 77 -3.29 8.20 -3.41
N GLN A 78 -2.98 9.31 -4.08
CA GLN A 78 -1.70 9.49 -4.77
C GLN A 78 -0.49 9.44 -3.80
N ILE A 79 -0.58 10.13 -2.66
CA ILE A 79 0.46 10.07 -1.61
C ILE A 79 0.65 8.62 -1.14
N MET A 80 -0.44 7.93 -0.84
CA MET A 80 -0.41 6.53 -0.41
C MET A 80 0.21 5.62 -1.47
N LEU A 81 -0.15 5.77 -2.73
CA LEU A 81 0.38 4.97 -3.83
C LEU A 81 1.89 5.17 -4.00
N PHE A 82 2.35 6.42 -3.99
CA PHE A 82 3.78 6.73 -4.15
C PHE A 82 4.64 6.19 -3.02
N CYS A 83 4.25 6.50 -1.78
CA CYS A 83 5.00 6.05 -0.61
C CYS A 83 4.96 4.52 -0.49
N SER A 84 3.81 3.91 -0.78
CA SER A 84 3.67 2.46 -0.79
C SER A 84 4.51 1.82 -1.90
N LEU A 85 4.54 2.41 -3.10
CA LEU A 85 5.37 1.91 -4.21
C LEU A 85 6.86 1.89 -3.83
N ALA A 86 7.36 2.94 -3.18
CA ALA A 86 8.73 2.97 -2.69
C ALA A 86 9.01 1.83 -1.66
N ASN A 87 8.11 1.64 -0.70
CA ASN A 87 8.21 0.57 0.29
C ASN A 87 8.13 -0.82 -0.36
N GLN A 88 7.26 -0.99 -1.37
CA GLN A 88 7.10 -2.25 -2.09
C GLN A 88 8.30 -2.56 -2.99
N SER A 89 8.91 -1.55 -3.61
CA SER A 89 10.11 -1.73 -4.43
C SER A 89 11.25 -2.33 -3.62
N LEU A 90 11.44 -1.86 -2.38
CA LEU A 90 12.42 -2.44 -1.46
C LEU A 90 12.06 -3.90 -1.11
N SER A 91 10.79 -4.18 -0.82
CA SER A 91 10.31 -5.52 -0.46
C SER A 91 10.46 -6.51 -1.62
N VAL A 92 10.08 -6.12 -2.84
CA VAL A 92 10.21 -6.93 -4.06
C VAL A 92 11.69 -7.20 -4.36
N TRP A 93 12.55 -6.21 -4.20
CA TRP A 93 13.99 -6.40 -4.40
C TRP A 93 14.57 -7.42 -3.41
N MET A 94 14.14 -7.38 -2.14
CA MET A 94 14.58 -8.36 -1.13
C MET A 94 14.08 -9.77 -1.43
N LEU A 95 12.89 -9.93 -2.01
CA LEU A 95 12.25 -11.20 -2.32
C LEU A 95 12.47 -11.67 -3.77
N ARG A 96 13.25 -10.96 -4.58
CA ARG A 96 13.39 -11.19 -6.03
C ARG A 96 13.74 -12.62 -6.44
N ARG A 97 14.40 -13.38 -5.55
CA ARG A 97 14.80 -14.79 -5.80
C ARG A 97 13.66 -15.78 -5.55
N ASP A 98 12.67 -15.40 -4.75
CA ASP A 98 11.56 -16.24 -4.34
C ASP A 98 10.29 -15.98 -5.18
N ILE A 99 10.34 -15.01 -6.11
CA ILE A 99 9.18 -14.60 -6.91
C ILE A 99 8.94 -15.59 -8.04
N GLU A 100 7.79 -16.26 -7.99
CA GLU A 100 7.30 -17.14 -9.05
C GLU A 100 6.38 -16.37 -10.02
N TRP A 101 6.94 -15.73 -11.05
CA TRP A 101 6.22 -14.88 -12.01
C TRP A 101 5.07 -15.60 -12.73
N ARG A 102 5.15 -16.93 -12.87
CA ARG A 102 4.08 -17.73 -13.49
C ARG A 102 2.81 -17.78 -12.64
N LEU A 103 2.96 -17.81 -11.31
CA LEU A 103 1.84 -17.80 -10.37
C LEU A 103 1.16 -16.44 -10.29
N LEU A 104 1.85 -15.38 -10.69
CA LEU A 104 1.34 -14.01 -10.64
C LEU A 104 0.36 -13.71 -11.79
N ARG A 105 0.52 -14.33 -12.95
CA ARG A 105 -0.25 -14.04 -14.16
C ARG A 105 -1.78 -14.09 -13.98
N PRO A 106 -2.37 -15.11 -13.35
CA PRO A 106 -3.82 -15.20 -13.19
C PRO A 106 -4.39 -14.10 -12.27
N PHE A 107 -3.57 -13.47 -11.45
CA PHE A 107 -3.98 -12.34 -10.59
C PHE A 107 -3.83 -11.00 -11.30
N VAL A 108 -2.76 -10.80 -12.08
CA VAL A 108 -2.40 -9.49 -12.64
C VAL A 108 -3.40 -9.05 -13.71
N LEU A 109 -3.75 -9.89 -14.68
CA LEU A 109 -4.66 -9.49 -15.75
C LEU A 109 -6.04 -9.05 -15.24
N PRO A 110 -6.75 -9.83 -14.40
CA PRO A 110 -7.98 -9.35 -13.78
C PRO A 110 -7.73 -8.17 -12.83
N GLY A 111 -6.58 -8.12 -12.16
CA GLY A 111 -6.20 -7.02 -11.29
C GLY A 111 -6.10 -5.69 -12.02
N VAL A 112 -5.53 -5.64 -13.22
CA VAL A 112 -5.48 -4.43 -14.05
C VAL A 112 -6.89 -3.93 -14.37
N ALA A 113 -7.80 -4.81 -14.78
CA ALA A 113 -9.20 -4.44 -15.00
C ALA A 113 -9.85 -3.90 -13.71
N GLY A 114 -9.56 -4.55 -12.58
CA GLY A 114 -10.01 -4.10 -11.27
C GLY A 114 -9.50 -2.70 -10.93
N VAL A 115 -8.20 -2.40 -11.17
CA VAL A 115 -7.63 -1.06 -10.93
C VAL A 115 -8.38 0.02 -11.71
N LEU A 116 -8.68 -0.22 -12.99
CA LEU A 116 -9.43 0.75 -13.80
C LEU A 116 -10.82 1.03 -13.23
N CYS A 117 -11.54 -0.02 -12.79
CA CYS A 117 -12.82 0.13 -12.09
C CYS A 117 -12.66 0.90 -10.77
N GLY A 118 -11.62 0.61 -10.00
CA GLY A 118 -11.33 1.29 -8.73
C GLY A 118 -10.99 2.77 -8.91
N VAL A 119 -10.16 3.11 -9.89
CA VAL A 119 -9.81 4.49 -10.24
C VAL A 119 -11.03 5.26 -10.75
N PHE A 120 -11.85 4.62 -11.59
CA PHE A 120 -13.12 5.23 -12.04
C PHE A 120 -14.02 5.57 -10.85
N ALA A 121 -14.17 4.65 -9.89
CA ALA A 121 -14.92 4.89 -8.66
C ALA A 121 -14.28 6.02 -7.82
N LEU A 122 -12.96 6.03 -7.66
CA LEU A 122 -12.22 7.08 -6.93
C LEU A 122 -12.49 8.48 -7.49
N LEU A 123 -12.49 8.61 -8.82
CA LEU A 123 -12.65 9.91 -9.48
C LEU A 123 -14.10 10.41 -9.53
N ASN A 124 -15.09 9.51 -9.43
CA ASN A 124 -16.51 9.85 -9.55
C ASN A 124 -17.29 9.84 -8.24
N LEU A 125 -16.74 9.24 -7.16
CA LEU A 125 -17.40 9.22 -5.86
C LEU A 125 -17.23 10.58 -5.16
N ARG A 126 -18.31 11.04 -4.51
CA ARG A 126 -18.25 12.16 -3.57
C ARG A 126 -17.45 11.75 -2.34
N ILE A 127 -16.73 12.68 -1.75
CA ILE A 127 -15.85 12.44 -0.59
C ILE A 127 -16.58 11.72 0.55
N ASP A 128 -17.82 12.13 0.88
CA ASP A 128 -18.59 11.51 1.96
C ASP A 128 -18.88 10.03 1.69
N THR A 129 -19.25 9.70 0.44
CA THR A 129 -19.52 8.32 0.02
C THR A 129 -18.23 7.51 0.00
N TYR A 130 -17.14 8.10 -0.47
CA TYR A 130 -15.82 7.48 -0.50
C TYR A 130 -15.35 7.11 0.91
N LEU A 131 -15.42 8.04 1.87
CA LEU A 131 -15.01 7.79 3.26
C LEU A 131 -15.84 6.69 3.94
N ARG A 132 -17.16 6.67 3.70
CA ARG A 132 -18.02 5.59 4.20
C ARG A 132 -17.64 4.23 3.61
N VAL A 133 -17.44 4.16 2.30
CA VAL A 133 -17.03 2.90 1.64
C VAL A 133 -15.68 2.44 2.18
N LEU A 134 -14.70 3.35 2.29
CA LEU A 134 -13.38 3.03 2.83
C LEU A 134 -13.47 2.59 4.31
N GLY A 135 -14.23 3.29 5.13
CA GLY A 135 -14.44 2.95 6.53
C GLY A 135 -15.00 1.53 6.70
N TRP A 136 -16.05 1.18 5.93
CA TRP A 136 -16.61 -0.18 5.96
C TRP A 136 -15.61 -1.25 5.48
N ILE A 137 -14.85 -0.96 4.43
CA ILE A 137 -13.80 -1.88 3.94
C ILE A 137 -12.78 -2.15 5.05
N LEU A 138 -12.31 -1.11 5.75
CA LEU A 138 -11.32 -1.24 6.81
C LEU A 138 -11.87 -2.02 8.02
N ILE A 139 -13.12 -1.74 8.43
CA ILE A 139 -13.78 -2.46 9.54
C ILE A 139 -13.95 -3.93 9.19
N ILE A 140 -14.53 -4.23 8.03
CA ILE A 140 -14.80 -5.60 7.61
C ILE A 140 -13.48 -6.37 7.49
N TYR A 141 -12.48 -5.75 6.85
CA TYR A 141 -11.19 -6.38 6.67
C TYR A 141 -10.45 -6.58 8.00
N GLY A 142 -10.37 -5.56 8.86
CA GLY A 142 -9.72 -5.64 10.17
C GLY A 142 -10.41 -6.65 11.09
N SER A 143 -11.76 -6.63 11.16
CA SER A 143 -12.54 -7.57 11.94
C SER A 143 -12.40 -9.00 11.43
N TYR A 144 -12.46 -9.21 10.11
CA TYR A 144 -12.24 -10.52 9.51
C TYR A 144 -10.86 -11.08 9.87
N MET A 145 -9.83 -10.25 9.81
CA MET A 145 -8.46 -10.65 10.12
C MET A 145 -8.25 -10.96 11.62
N LEU A 146 -9.02 -10.36 12.52
CA LEU A 146 -8.99 -10.68 13.96
C LEU A 146 -9.64 -12.01 14.28
N VAL A 147 -10.79 -12.30 13.65
CA VAL A 147 -11.64 -13.45 14.00
C VAL A 147 -11.32 -14.69 13.18
N ARG A 148 -10.62 -14.53 12.03
CA ARG A 148 -10.42 -15.64 11.10
C ARG A 148 -9.68 -16.82 11.72
N ARG A 149 -10.27 -18.01 11.56
CA ARG A 149 -9.54 -19.27 11.69
C ARG A 149 -8.91 -19.62 10.34
N PRO A 150 -7.74 -20.26 10.30
CA PRO A 150 -7.14 -20.67 9.04
C PRO A 150 -8.02 -21.74 8.38
N ILE A 151 -8.87 -21.31 7.43
CA ILE A 151 -9.67 -22.21 6.59
C ILE A 151 -8.81 -22.49 5.36
N THR A 152 -8.42 -23.74 5.16
CA THR A 152 -7.70 -24.16 3.94
C THR A 152 -8.70 -24.75 2.95
N LEU A 153 -8.73 -24.20 1.75
CA LEU A 153 -9.52 -24.74 0.64
C LEU A 153 -8.76 -25.87 -0.06
N ARG A 154 -9.39 -27.02 -0.22
CA ARG A 154 -8.77 -28.20 -0.85
C ARG A 154 -8.52 -28.07 -2.36
N CYS A 155 -9.26 -27.22 -3.06
CA CYS A 155 -9.13 -27.02 -4.51
C CYS A 155 -9.18 -25.53 -4.87
N PRO A 156 -8.13 -24.77 -4.63
CA PRO A 156 -8.07 -23.37 -5.06
C PRO A 156 -7.86 -23.32 -6.58
N GLY A 157 -8.94 -23.04 -7.32
CA GLY A 157 -8.92 -22.94 -8.78
C GLY A 157 -8.40 -21.58 -9.27
N ILE A 158 -8.04 -21.52 -10.57
CA ILE A 158 -7.61 -20.30 -11.27
C ILE A 158 -8.67 -19.18 -11.23
N ILE A 159 -9.94 -19.55 -11.11
CA ILE A 159 -11.06 -18.59 -10.97
C ILE A 159 -10.93 -17.79 -9.68
N GLY A 160 -10.58 -18.43 -8.56
CA GLY A 160 -10.35 -17.73 -7.29
C GLY A 160 -9.14 -16.82 -7.35
N ASP A 161 -8.10 -17.19 -8.11
CA ASP A 161 -6.93 -16.32 -8.37
C ASP A 161 -7.36 -15.07 -9.14
N ALA A 162 -8.17 -15.24 -10.18
CA ALA A 162 -8.69 -14.14 -10.99
C ALA A 162 -9.62 -13.22 -10.18
N VAL A 163 -10.55 -13.79 -9.42
CA VAL A 163 -11.49 -13.02 -8.57
C VAL A 163 -10.72 -12.23 -7.50
N SER A 164 -9.79 -12.87 -6.80
CA SER A 164 -9.00 -12.17 -5.77
C SER A 164 -8.09 -11.10 -6.39
N GLY A 165 -7.55 -11.35 -7.58
CA GLY A 165 -6.80 -10.38 -8.37
C GLY A 165 -7.65 -9.17 -8.77
N PHE A 166 -8.86 -9.38 -9.29
CA PHE A 166 -9.78 -8.31 -9.67
C PHE A 166 -10.16 -7.43 -8.48
N PHE A 167 -10.62 -8.02 -7.38
CA PHE A 167 -10.94 -7.25 -6.18
C PHE A 167 -9.71 -6.60 -5.54
N GLY A 168 -8.54 -7.26 -5.60
CA GLY A 168 -7.29 -6.66 -5.19
C GLY A 168 -6.96 -5.42 -6.02
N GLY A 169 -7.07 -5.51 -7.35
CA GLY A 169 -6.91 -4.38 -8.25
C GLY A 169 -7.90 -3.26 -7.98
N MET A 170 -9.19 -3.58 -7.81
CA MET A 170 -10.24 -2.60 -7.52
C MET A 170 -9.97 -1.83 -6.22
N LEU A 171 -9.61 -2.51 -5.15
CA LEU A 171 -9.20 -1.84 -3.90
C LEU A 171 -7.86 -1.10 -4.05
N GLY A 172 -6.99 -1.57 -4.94
CA GLY A 172 -5.74 -0.89 -5.30
C GLY A 172 -5.98 0.46 -5.95
N GLY A 173 -6.89 0.52 -6.92
CA GLY A 173 -7.27 1.75 -7.60
C GLY A 173 -8.12 2.69 -6.74
N LEU A 174 -9.03 2.15 -5.94
CA LEU A 174 -9.93 2.93 -5.09
C LEU A 174 -9.20 3.50 -3.86
N ALA A 175 -8.40 2.70 -3.15
CA ALA A 175 -7.88 3.04 -1.83
C ALA A 175 -6.40 2.70 -1.63
N ALA A 176 -5.68 2.36 -2.69
CA ALA A 176 -4.28 1.94 -2.65
C ALA A 176 -4.01 0.69 -1.78
N ILE A 177 -5.00 -0.23 -1.64
CA ILE A 177 -4.92 -1.44 -0.78
C ILE A 177 -5.05 -2.72 -1.63
N PRO A 178 -4.22 -2.96 -2.65
CA PRO A 178 -4.40 -4.11 -3.53
C PRO A 178 -4.07 -5.46 -2.88
N GLY A 179 -3.27 -5.46 -1.81
CA GLY A 179 -2.79 -6.66 -1.17
C GLY A 179 -3.81 -7.41 -0.31
N ALA A 180 -4.87 -6.74 0.15
CA ALA A 180 -5.81 -7.30 1.11
C ALA A 180 -6.55 -8.57 0.59
N PRO A 181 -7.26 -8.55 -0.54
CA PRO A 181 -7.95 -9.74 -1.04
C PRO A 181 -6.99 -10.87 -1.42
N VAL A 182 -5.86 -10.53 -2.03
CA VAL A 182 -4.87 -11.52 -2.46
C VAL A 182 -4.21 -12.20 -1.27
N SER A 183 -3.90 -11.47 -0.20
CA SER A 183 -3.32 -12.07 1.01
C SER A 183 -4.28 -13.02 1.72
N VAL A 184 -5.58 -12.67 1.77
CA VAL A 184 -6.63 -13.56 2.27
C VAL A 184 -6.68 -14.83 1.44
N TRP A 185 -6.74 -14.70 0.12
CA TRP A 185 -6.81 -15.83 -0.79
C TRP A 185 -5.58 -16.75 -0.68
N CYS A 186 -4.37 -16.20 -0.63
CA CYS A 186 -3.15 -16.98 -0.42
C CYS A 186 -3.16 -17.74 0.90
N THR A 187 -3.75 -17.15 1.96
CA THR A 187 -3.92 -17.86 3.24
C THR A 187 -4.91 -19.00 3.13
N MET A 188 -6.02 -18.84 2.38
CA MET A 188 -7.00 -19.90 2.14
C MET A 188 -6.41 -21.04 1.28
N LYS A 189 -5.37 -20.76 0.47
CA LYS A 189 -4.58 -21.78 -0.24
C LYS A 189 -3.64 -22.57 0.69
N GLY A 190 -3.49 -22.18 1.96
CA GLY A 190 -2.58 -22.82 2.90
C GLY A 190 -1.10 -22.55 2.62
N TRP A 191 -0.77 -21.51 1.87
CA TRP A 191 0.61 -21.19 1.55
C TRP A 191 1.35 -20.64 2.77
N ASP A 192 2.64 -20.92 2.86
CA ASP A 192 3.52 -20.37 3.88
C ASP A 192 3.71 -18.84 3.70
N LYS A 193 4.18 -18.16 4.73
CA LYS A 193 4.32 -16.70 4.76
C LYS A 193 5.28 -16.18 3.68
N THR A 194 6.32 -16.93 3.36
CA THR A 194 7.33 -16.54 2.36
C THR A 194 6.73 -16.58 0.96
N ARG A 195 6.04 -17.68 0.63
CA ARG A 195 5.37 -17.85 -0.65
C ARG A 195 4.24 -16.86 -0.86
N GLN A 196 3.46 -16.58 0.19
CA GLN A 196 2.43 -15.53 0.15
C GLN A 196 3.04 -14.18 -0.19
N ARG A 197 4.12 -13.79 0.51
CA ARG A 197 4.83 -12.52 0.26
C ARG A 197 5.43 -12.44 -1.12
N ALA A 198 6.05 -13.51 -1.60
CA ALA A 198 6.63 -13.58 -2.93
C ALA A 198 5.58 -13.42 -4.05
N LEU A 199 4.29 -13.69 -3.78
CA LEU A 199 3.20 -13.43 -4.71
C LEU A 199 2.63 -12.02 -4.54
N TYR A 200 2.17 -11.65 -3.34
CA TYR A 200 1.39 -10.41 -3.21
C TYR A 200 2.26 -9.13 -3.26
N GLN A 201 3.54 -9.18 -2.90
CA GLN A 201 4.41 -7.99 -2.98
C GLN A 201 4.57 -7.49 -4.43
N PRO A 202 4.98 -8.30 -5.42
CA PRO A 202 5.05 -7.84 -6.81
C PRO A 202 3.66 -7.53 -7.38
N PHE A 203 2.60 -8.24 -6.97
CA PHE A 203 1.23 -7.90 -7.36
C PHE A 203 0.86 -6.47 -6.89
N ILE A 204 1.09 -6.15 -5.62
CA ILE A 204 0.84 -4.82 -5.06
C ILE A 204 1.61 -3.76 -5.87
N MET A 205 2.90 -3.98 -6.10
CA MET A 205 3.74 -3.04 -6.85
C MET A 205 3.18 -2.78 -8.26
N ILE A 206 2.80 -3.83 -8.99
CA ILE A 206 2.23 -3.71 -10.34
C ILE A 206 0.91 -2.94 -10.29
N MET A 207 -0.01 -3.29 -9.38
CA MET A 207 -1.31 -2.60 -9.27
C MET A 207 -1.15 -1.13 -8.90
N GLN A 208 -0.17 -0.78 -8.06
CA GLN A 208 0.13 0.61 -7.71
C GLN A 208 0.70 1.40 -8.90
N ILE A 209 1.58 0.80 -9.69
CA ILE A 209 2.07 1.44 -10.93
C ILE A 209 0.90 1.69 -11.89
N VAL A 210 0.05 0.69 -12.10
CA VAL A 210 -1.13 0.83 -12.98
C VAL A 210 -2.07 1.92 -12.45
N ALA A 211 -2.35 1.98 -11.16
CA ALA A 211 -3.19 3.01 -10.56
C ALA A 211 -2.60 4.42 -10.71
N LEU A 212 -1.29 4.57 -10.49
CA LEU A 212 -0.58 5.83 -10.68
C LEU A 212 -0.64 6.34 -12.12
N LEU A 213 -0.61 5.45 -13.10
CA LEU A 213 -0.76 5.80 -14.51
C LEU A 213 -2.22 6.05 -14.90
N ALA A 214 -3.15 5.29 -14.33
CA ALA A 214 -4.57 5.37 -14.64
C ALA A 214 -5.24 6.66 -14.09
N ILE A 215 -4.87 7.11 -12.88
CA ILE A 215 -5.43 8.31 -12.26
C ILE A 215 -5.30 9.55 -13.17
N PRO A 216 -4.12 9.96 -13.62
CA PRO A 216 -4.00 11.12 -14.51
C PRO A 216 -4.60 10.87 -15.90
N ALA A 217 -4.52 9.63 -16.43
CA ALA A 217 -5.07 9.29 -17.74
C ALA A 217 -6.61 9.35 -17.78
N MET A 218 -7.27 9.09 -16.66
CA MET A 218 -8.75 9.08 -16.56
C MET A 218 -9.33 10.42 -16.05
N ARG A 219 -8.49 11.35 -15.59
CA ARG A 219 -8.94 12.71 -15.26
C ARG A 219 -9.30 13.45 -16.55
N MET A 220 -10.58 13.79 -16.71
CA MET A 220 -11.11 14.47 -17.90
C MET A 220 -10.88 15.99 -17.90
N ASP A 221 -10.22 16.55 -16.90
CA ASP A 221 -10.10 18.02 -16.70
C ASP A 221 -9.13 18.73 -17.65
N GLY A 222 -8.74 18.12 -18.77
CA GLY A 222 -7.96 18.79 -19.84
C GLY A 222 -6.56 19.27 -19.42
N ALA A 223 -6.24 19.28 -18.14
CA ALA A 223 -4.92 19.54 -17.62
C ALA A 223 -4.08 18.26 -17.74
N ALA A 224 -3.57 18.02 -18.93
CA ALA A 224 -2.61 16.95 -19.23
C ALA A 224 -1.26 17.17 -18.50
N HIS A 225 -1.30 17.60 -17.27
CA HIS A 225 -0.15 17.50 -16.40
C HIS A 225 -0.13 16.07 -15.85
N ILE A 226 0.57 15.20 -16.56
CA ILE A 226 1.12 13.93 -16.02
C ILE A 226 2.13 14.31 -14.91
N GLY A 227 1.73 15.18 -14.02
CA GLY A 227 2.54 15.69 -12.92
C GLY A 227 1.87 15.33 -11.61
N PHE A 228 2.50 14.44 -10.88
CA PHE A 228 2.17 14.28 -9.47
C PHE A 228 2.60 15.55 -8.75
N PRO A 229 1.81 16.05 -7.78
CA PRO A 229 2.21 17.20 -7.01
C PRO A 229 3.63 16.96 -6.45
N PRO A 230 4.58 17.89 -6.64
CA PRO A 230 5.98 17.68 -6.20
C PRO A 230 6.10 17.34 -4.72
N MET A 231 5.13 17.76 -3.93
CA MET A 231 5.03 17.43 -2.49
C MET A 231 4.98 15.93 -2.20
N VAL A 232 4.47 15.11 -3.13
CA VAL A 232 4.37 13.65 -2.91
C VAL A 232 5.74 13.02 -2.73
N TYR A 233 6.74 13.53 -3.46
CA TYR A 233 8.12 13.03 -3.36
C TYR A 233 8.77 13.33 -2.01
N LEU A 234 8.34 14.40 -1.33
CA LEU A 234 8.86 14.79 -0.02
C LEU A 234 8.57 13.75 1.07
N TYR A 235 7.44 13.04 0.95
CA TYR A 235 7.01 12.07 1.96
C TYR A 235 7.68 10.70 1.83
N VAL A 236 8.25 10.37 0.66
CA VAL A 236 8.90 9.08 0.40
C VAL A 236 10.07 8.78 1.36
N PRO A 237 11.00 9.72 1.64
CA PRO A 237 12.09 9.47 2.59
C PRO A 237 11.59 9.10 3.98
N ALA A 238 10.55 9.80 4.49
CA ALA A 238 9.94 9.49 5.78
C ALA A 238 9.36 8.07 5.80
N GLY A 239 8.70 7.66 4.70
CA GLY A 239 8.18 6.31 4.52
C GLY A 239 9.28 5.24 4.56
N LEU A 240 10.36 5.44 3.81
CA LEU A 240 11.49 4.49 3.77
C LEU A 240 12.19 4.37 5.13
N ILE A 241 12.44 5.49 5.81
CA ILE A 241 13.04 5.48 7.16
C ILE A 241 12.12 4.74 8.14
N GLY A 242 10.82 5.03 8.14
CA GLY A 242 9.83 4.32 8.95
C GLY A 242 9.85 2.81 8.69
N THR A 243 9.87 2.40 7.41
CA THR A 243 9.94 0.98 7.02
C THR A 243 11.22 0.31 7.51
N MET A 244 12.37 0.95 7.40
CA MET A 244 13.65 0.40 7.85
C MET A 244 13.67 0.20 9.37
N ILE A 245 13.19 1.18 10.13
CA ILE A 245 13.11 1.10 11.60
C ILE A 245 12.12 0.01 12.02
N GLY A 246 10.93 -0.01 11.43
CA GLY A 246 9.92 -0.99 11.74
C GLY A 246 10.37 -2.43 11.41
N PHE A 247 11.09 -2.64 10.31
CA PHE A 247 11.68 -3.94 9.98
C PHE A 247 12.69 -4.41 11.02
N SER A 248 13.42 -3.50 11.66
CA SER A 248 14.34 -3.81 12.76
C SER A 248 13.60 -4.25 14.03
N TRP A 249 12.46 -3.63 14.32
CA TRP A 249 11.61 -3.96 15.47
C TRP A 249 10.85 -5.28 15.28
N PHE A 250 10.41 -5.58 14.05
CA PHE A 250 9.73 -6.82 13.70
C PHE A 250 10.48 -8.08 14.17
N ARG A 251 11.81 -8.06 14.13
CA ARG A 251 12.62 -9.19 14.59
C ARG A 251 12.42 -9.53 16.08
N ARG A 252 11.83 -8.63 16.86
CA ARG A 252 11.62 -8.77 18.30
C ARG A 252 10.17 -9.09 18.71
N MET A 253 9.19 -8.92 17.79
CA MET A 253 7.78 -9.18 18.06
C MET A 253 7.35 -10.56 17.58
N THR A 254 6.43 -11.20 18.33
CA THR A 254 5.77 -12.42 17.87
C THR A 254 4.73 -12.09 16.80
N SER A 255 4.59 -12.98 15.80
CA SER A 255 3.64 -12.79 14.68
C SER A 255 2.19 -12.60 15.15
N GLY A 256 1.83 -13.17 16.31
CA GLY A 256 0.47 -13.04 16.86
C GLY A 256 0.17 -11.66 17.43
N GLN A 257 1.05 -11.13 18.28
CA GLN A 257 0.90 -9.79 18.88
C GLN A 257 0.81 -8.71 17.81
N PHE A 258 1.61 -8.87 16.77
CA PHE A 258 1.64 -7.96 15.66
C PHE A 258 0.33 -7.96 14.86
N ASN A 259 -0.15 -9.14 14.43
CA ASN A 259 -1.41 -9.26 13.69
C ASN A 259 -2.58 -8.63 14.47
N ILE A 260 -2.65 -8.84 15.78
CA ILE A 260 -3.69 -8.23 16.63
C ILE A 260 -3.57 -6.70 16.60
N ALA A 261 -2.37 -6.13 16.80
CA ALA A 261 -2.18 -4.69 16.83
C ALA A 261 -2.55 -4.01 15.50
N VAL A 262 -2.11 -4.56 14.36
CA VAL A 262 -2.43 -4.01 13.04
C VAL A 262 -3.91 -4.10 12.74
N ASN A 263 -4.53 -5.25 13.00
CA ASN A 263 -5.94 -5.44 12.69
C ASN A 263 -6.85 -4.59 13.61
N LEU A 264 -6.46 -4.40 14.86
CA LEU A 264 -7.14 -3.48 15.77
C LEU A 264 -7.03 -2.04 15.28
N LEU A 265 -5.84 -1.61 14.89
CA LEU A 265 -5.62 -0.27 14.32
C LEU A 265 -6.46 -0.06 13.04
N LEU A 266 -6.54 -1.05 12.15
CA LEU A 266 -7.37 -0.98 10.95
C LEU A 266 -8.86 -0.84 11.28
N ALA A 267 -9.35 -1.63 12.22
CA ALA A 267 -10.75 -1.57 12.66
C ALA A 267 -11.09 -0.22 13.31
N VAL A 268 -10.22 0.26 14.21
CA VAL A 268 -10.40 1.57 14.88
C VAL A 268 -10.31 2.71 13.86
N SER A 269 -9.38 2.64 12.91
CA SER A 269 -9.24 3.62 11.83
C SER A 269 -10.48 3.66 10.93
N GLY A 270 -11.02 2.49 10.60
CA GLY A 270 -12.27 2.39 9.84
C GLY A 270 -13.45 3.02 10.57
N LEU A 271 -13.52 2.81 11.90
CA LEU A 271 -14.56 3.43 12.72
C LEU A 271 -14.43 4.95 12.74
N GLY A 272 -13.20 5.48 12.87
CA GLY A 272 -12.93 6.92 12.84
C GLY A 272 -13.25 7.60 11.50
N LEU A 273 -13.34 6.84 10.39
CA LEU A 273 -13.78 7.38 9.09
C LEU A 273 -15.30 7.36 8.92
N LEU A 274 -16.04 6.65 9.77
CA LEU A 274 -17.51 6.58 9.73
C LEU A 274 -18.18 7.60 10.66
N LEU A 275 -17.46 8.08 11.67
CA LEU A 275 -17.90 9.11 12.61
C LEU A 275 -17.62 10.50 12.07
#